data_5975876759fd4b7491db2ed39d73e45e
#
_entry.id   5975876759fd4b7491db2ed39d73e45e
#
_cell.length_a   1.000
_cell.length_b   1.000
_cell.length_c   1.000
_cell.angle_alpha   90.00
_cell.angle_beta   90.00
_cell.angle_gamma   90.00
#
_symmetry.space_group_name_H-M   'P 1'
#
loop_
_entity.id
_entity.type
_entity.pdbx_description
1 polymer ?
#
loop_
_entity_poly.entity_id
_entity_poly.type
_entity_poly.pdbx_seq_one_letter_code
_entity_poly.pdbx_strand_id
1 'polypeptide(L)'
;MEKRPKNGNRTYLISLYRRQSMMALIAGTFILCLTCVVIIFTLVYATNRGDVSLFYYFTVLSAILSSAGAAFMIPYAVDGARKKRFTLPRWVALLQYSATTCEIITLLTVLLVILPVNGDDAVTGINFWLHLINPLLTVILFSCVETGVLYTRRDTALIQVPYWVYMIVYWVMAILIGEKKGGWRDFYHVGLLRPLWIVVPVLLLQGYFVAVILRRLHNYRARRGMKRISGMWSKNLEPIELKIEVFGLGRYMGAQYQGDEISLPFDIFEMMTKRYDVTMEELTRAYIRGVLDSSEEKRKRNEKDDGVG
;
A
#
# COMPACT_ATOMS: atom_id res chain seq x y z
N MET A 1 -15.85 -41.16 -16.49
CA MET A 1 -15.05 -41.00 -15.26
C MET A 1 -14.42 -39.61 -15.30
N GLU A 2 -15.04 -38.66 -14.64
CA GLU A 2 -14.63 -37.28 -14.59
C GLU A 2 -13.46 -37.15 -13.61
N LYS A 3 -12.24 -36.92 -14.12
CA LYS A 3 -11.07 -36.71 -13.28
C LYS A 3 -11.24 -35.33 -12.62
N ARG A 4 -11.59 -35.32 -11.33
CA ARG A 4 -11.58 -34.08 -10.50
C ARG A 4 -10.24 -33.35 -10.64
N PRO A 5 -10.23 -32.04 -10.88
CA PRO A 5 -8.98 -31.27 -11.00
C PRO A 5 -8.16 -31.45 -9.73
N LYS A 6 -6.85 -31.68 -9.92
CA LYS A 6 -5.92 -31.90 -8.82
C LYS A 6 -5.96 -30.72 -7.84
N ASN A 7 -6.29 -30.97 -6.60
CA ASN A 7 -6.46 -30.03 -5.47
C ASN A 7 -5.28 -29.06 -5.18
N GLY A 8 -4.15 -29.21 -5.88
CA GLY A 8 -2.92 -28.48 -5.60
C GLY A 8 -3.02 -26.95 -5.75
N ASN A 9 -3.71 -26.46 -6.77
CA ASN A 9 -3.79 -25.01 -7.06
C ASN A 9 -4.68 -24.28 -6.05
N ARG A 10 -5.78 -24.90 -5.64
CA ARG A 10 -6.68 -24.34 -4.61
C ARG A 10 -5.98 -24.24 -3.26
N THR A 11 -5.20 -25.25 -2.91
CA THR A 11 -4.43 -25.30 -1.66
C THR A 11 -3.36 -24.20 -1.65
N TYR A 12 -2.68 -23.94 -2.77
CA TYR A 12 -1.69 -22.89 -2.88
C TYR A 12 -2.29 -21.48 -2.70
N LEU A 13 -3.39 -21.17 -3.39
CA LEU A 13 -4.07 -19.87 -3.24
C LEU A 13 -4.56 -19.67 -1.81
N ILE A 14 -5.14 -20.67 -1.18
CA ILE A 14 -5.55 -20.62 0.23
C ILE A 14 -4.35 -20.34 1.15
N SER A 15 -3.22 -21.01 0.92
CA SER A 15 -2.00 -20.80 1.70
C SER A 15 -1.43 -19.40 1.50
N LEU A 16 -1.46 -18.86 0.28
CA LEU A 16 -1.03 -17.51 -0.04
C LEU A 16 -1.89 -16.46 0.68
N TYR A 17 -3.22 -16.59 0.62
CA TYR A 17 -4.15 -15.67 1.32
C TYR A 17 -3.95 -15.71 2.83
N ARG A 18 -3.84 -16.91 3.40
CA ARG A 18 -3.58 -17.07 4.83
C ARG A 18 -2.29 -16.40 5.24
N ARG A 19 -1.22 -16.57 4.44
CA ARG A 19 0.06 -15.93 4.70
C ARG A 19 -0.04 -14.40 4.63
N GLN A 20 -0.70 -13.85 3.61
CA GLN A 20 -0.91 -12.40 3.47
C GLN A 20 -1.72 -11.85 4.66
N SER A 21 -2.82 -12.52 5.03
CA SER A 21 -3.63 -12.12 6.18
C SER A 21 -2.84 -12.15 7.49
N MET A 22 -2.03 -13.19 7.73
CA MET A 22 -1.20 -13.28 8.93
C MET A 22 -0.12 -12.21 8.97
N MET A 23 0.53 -11.92 7.83
CA MET A 23 1.51 -10.83 7.76
C MET A 23 0.86 -9.47 7.98
N ALA A 24 -0.34 -9.24 7.42
CA ALA A 24 -1.10 -8.02 7.63
C ALA A 24 -1.48 -7.85 9.11
N LEU A 25 -1.92 -8.91 9.78
CA LEU A 25 -2.24 -8.90 11.21
C LEU A 25 -1.01 -8.59 12.06
N ILE A 26 0.07 -9.35 11.88
CA ILE A 26 1.27 -9.21 12.72
C ILE A 26 1.89 -7.83 12.53
N ALA A 27 2.24 -7.47 11.30
CA ALA A 27 2.90 -6.19 11.01
C ALA A 27 1.98 -5.00 11.30
N GLY A 28 0.69 -5.09 10.93
CA GLY A 28 -0.27 -4.04 11.18
C GLY A 28 -0.51 -3.80 12.67
N THR A 29 -0.64 -4.86 13.48
CA THR A 29 -0.78 -4.73 14.94
C THR A 29 0.49 -4.14 15.56
N PHE A 30 1.67 -4.55 15.10
CA PHE A 30 2.92 -4.01 15.60
C PHE A 30 3.06 -2.51 15.30
N ILE A 31 2.77 -2.07 14.05
CA ILE A 31 2.77 -0.66 13.66
C ILE A 31 1.79 0.13 14.54
N LEU A 32 0.58 -0.38 14.74
CA LEU A 32 -0.44 0.26 15.57
C LEU A 32 0.03 0.41 17.03
N CYS A 33 0.55 -0.65 17.63
CA CYS A 33 1.07 -0.61 19.00
C CYS A 33 2.24 0.36 19.15
N LEU A 34 3.19 0.31 18.21
CA LEU A 34 4.34 1.22 18.20
C LEU A 34 3.90 2.68 18.14
N THR A 35 2.98 3.01 17.24
CA THR A 35 2.47 4.38 17.10
C THR A 35 1.68 4.82 18.34
N CYS A 36 0.89 3.92 18.97
CA CYS A 36 0.21 4.23 20.23
C CYS A 36 1.22 4.60 21.33
N VAL A 37 2.28 3.83 21.46
CA VAL A 37 3.35 4.14 22.44
C VAL A 37 3.97 5.51 22.17
N VAL A 38 4.26 5.81 20.90
CA VAL A 38 4.82 7.10 20.48
C VAL A 38 3.86 8.24 20.78
N ILE A 39 2.58 8.10 20.46
CA ILE A 39 1.57 9.14 20.71
C ILE A 39 1.44 9.39 22.21
N ILE A 40 1.36 8.32 23.02
CA ILE A 40 1.29 8.44 24.48
C ILE A 40 2.51 9.17 25.01
N PHE A 41 3.72 8.77 24.58
CA PHE A 41 4.96 9.42 24.99
C PHE A 41 4.97 10.90 24.60
N THR A 42 4.56 11.21 23.36
CA THR A 42 4.47 12.59 22.84
C THR A 42 3.47 13.43 23.65
N LEU A 43 2.31 12.88 23.99
CA LEU A 43 1.30 13.55 24.81
C LEU A 43 1.81 13.81 26.23
N VAL A 44 2.43 12.82 26.86
CA VAL A 44 3.01 12.98 28.20
C VAL A 44 4.10 14.06 28.20
N TYR A 45 4.97 14.03 27.19
CA TYR A 45 6.02 15.04 27.05
C TYR A 45 5.44 16.45 26.82
N ALA A 46 4.46 16.58 25.92
CA ALA A 46 3.79 17.83 25.62
C ALA A 46 3.06 18.40 26.85
N THR A 47 2.35 17.54 27.59
CA THR A 47 1.65 17.96 28.83
C THR A 47 2.62 18.46 29.88
N ASN A 48 3.75 17.77 30.08
CA ASN A 48 4.74 18.15 31.09
C ASN A 48 5.51 19.43 30.75
N ARG A 49 5.65 19.77 29.47
CA ARG A 49 6.39 20.95 29.04
C ARG A 49 5.53 22.06 28.45
N GLY A 50 4.22 21.82 28.25
CA GLY A 50 3.32 22.75 27.57
C GLY A 50 3.67 22.96 26.10
N ASP A 51 4.44 22.04 25.48
CA ASP A 51 4.95 22.14 24.12
C ASP A 51 4.36 21.06 23.24
N VAL A 52 3.51 21.47 22.29
CA VAL A 52 2.88 20.61 21.29
C VAL A 52 3.68 20.50 19.97
N SER A 53 4.88 21.07 19.94
CA SER A 53 5.70 21.15 18.72
C SER A 53 6.04 19.79 18.11
N LEU A 54 6.05 18.71 18.91
CA LEU A 54 6.28 17.35 18.44
C LEU A 54 5.29 16.89 17.36
N PHE A 55 4.05 17.40 17.38
CA PHE A 55 3.06 17.11 16.35
C PHE A 55 3.30 17.86 15.03
N TYR A 56 4.23 18.81 15.00
CA TYR A 56 4.64 19.50 13.78
C TYR A 56 5.65 18.71 12.97
N TYR A 57 6.25 17.66 13.55
CA TYR A 57 7.19 16.82 12.84
C TYR A 57 6.47 15.88 11.86
N PHE A 58 6.97 15.86 10.62
CA PHE A 58 6.46 14.95 9.60
C PHE A 58 6.55 13.48 10.00
N THR A 59 7.57 13.11 10.75
CA THR A 59 7.77 11.75 11.28
C THR A 59 6.60 11.28 12.14
N VAL A 60 6.08 12.15 13.01
CA VAL A 60 4.94 11.80 13.87
C VAL A 60 3.67 11.68 13.03
N LEU A 61 3.47 12.59 12.07
CA LEU A 61 2.31 12.56 11.18
C LEU A 61 2.34 11.37 10.23
N SER A 62 3.51 11.00 9.69
CA SER A 62 3.65 9.81 8.86
C SER A 62 3.40 8.52 9.64
N ALA A 63 3.85 8.44 10.90
CA ALA A 63 3.57 7.32 11.78
C ALA A 63 2.06 7.20 12.11
N ILE A 64 1.38 8.31 12.36
CA ILE A 64 -0.08 8.33 12.55
C ILE A 64 -0.80 7.84 11.28
N LEU A 65 -0.39 8.30 10.10
CA LEU A 65 -0.95 7.88 8.82
C LEU A 65 -0.72 6.38 8.57
N SER A 66 0.47 5.88 8.88
CA SER A 66 0.85 4.47 8.81
C SER A 66 0.00 3.60 9.74
N SER A 67 -0.21 4.07 10.96
CA SER A 67 -1.05 3.42 11.95
C SER A 67 -2.52 3.39 11.54
N ALA A 68 -3.04 4.49 10.97
CA ALA A 68 -4.39 4.53 10.42
C ALA A 68 -4.56 3.52 9.28
N GLY A 69 -3.59 3.44 8.36
CA GLY A 69 -3.56 2.43 7.31
C GLY A 69 -3.59 1.01 7.85
N ALA A 70 -2.78 0.73 8.87
CA ALA A 70 -2.74 -0.56 9.55
C ALA A 70 -4.07 -0.87 10.27
N ALA A 71 -4.63 0.08 11.00
CA ALA A 71 -5.89 -0.08 11.73
C ALA A 71 -7.05 -0.42 10.78
N PHE A 72 -7.17 0.27 9.65
CA PHE A 72 -8.20 -0.03 8.64
C PHE A 72 -7.96 -1.35 7.90
N MET A 73 -6.73 -1.83 7.82
CA MET A 73 -6.41 -3.11 7.17
C MET A 73 -6.71 -4.31 8.05
N ILE A 74 -6.54 -4.21 9.37
CA ILE A 74 -6.70 -5.32 10.34
C ILE A 74 -8.05 -6.03 10.19
N PRO A 75 -9.22 -5.37 10.13
CA PRO A 75 -10.51 -6.06 9.97
C PRO A 75 -10.56 -6.94 8.74
N TYR A 76 -10.02 -6.47 7.60
CA TYR A 76 -9.95 -7.25 6.36
C TYR A 76 -8.98 -8.42 6.45
N ALA A 77 -7.89 -8.25 7.20
CA ALA A 77 -6.94 -9.32 7.45
C ALA A 77 -7.55 -10.43 8.34
N VAL A 78 -8.32 -10.06 9.36
CA VAL A 78 -9.07 -11.02 10.20
C VAL A 78 -10.11 -11.76 9.36
N ASP A 79 -10.89 -11.04 8.56
CA ASP A 79 -11.88 -11.64 7.67
C ASP A 79 -11.22 -12.55 6.62
N GLY A 80 -10.09 -12.12 6.06
CA GLY A 80 -9.31 -12.91 5.12
C GLY A 80 -8.75 -14.20 5.72
N ALA A 81 -8.32 -14.19 6.97
CA ALA A 81 -7.87 -15.37 7.69
C ALA A 81 -9.02 -16.37 7.90
N ARG A 82 -10.24 -15.88 8.21
CA ARG A 82 -11.43 -16.69 8.42
C ARG A 82 -12.00 -17.25 7.11
N LYS A 83 -12.19 -16.39 6.10
CA LYS A 83 -12.84 -16.73 4.81
C LYS A 83 -11.88 -17.31 3.77
N LYS A 84 -10.58 -17.42 4.08
CA LYS A 84 -9.54 -17.86 3.15
C LYS A 84 -9.49 -17.01 1.87
N ARG A 85 -9.83 -15.72 1.98
CA ARG A 85 -9.79 -14.70 0.92
C ARG A 85 -9.30 -13.42 1.55
N PHE A 86 -8.22 -12.84 1.01
CA PHE A 86 -7.74 -11.53 1.45
C PHE A 86 -8.03 -10.50 0.36
N THR A 87 -8.90 -9.57 0.66
CA THR A 87 -9.27 -8.47 -0.25
C THR A 87 -9.28 -7.18 0.53
N LEU A 88 -8.61 -6.16 0.01
CA LEU A 88 -8.64 -4.81 0.58
C LEU A 88 -9.50 -3.91 -0.29
N PRO A 89 -10.34 -3.06 0.28
CA PRO A 89 -10.96 -1.96 -0.45
C PRO A 89 -9.89 -1.04 -1.04
N ARG A 90 -10.16 -0.48 -2.22
CA ARG A 90 -9.18 0.38 -2.90
C ARG A 90 -8.72 1.55 -2.04
N TRP A 91 -9.61 2.17 -1.28
CA TRP A 91 -9.26 3.30 -0.41
C TRP A 91 -8.28 2.90 0.70
N VAL A 92 -8.41 1.69 1.30
CA VAL A 92 -7.45 1.17 2.29
C VAL A 92 -6.10 0.92 1.63
N ALA A 93 -6.10 0.34 0.43
CA ALA A 93 -4.89 0.10 -0.35
C ALA A 93 -4.18 1.42 -0.69
N LEU A 94 -4.93 2.46 -1.10
CA LEU A 94 -4.38 3.79 -1.37
C LEU A 94 -3.86 4.46 -0.10
N LEU A 95 -4.57 4.33 1.03
CA LEU A 95 -4.12 4.85 2.32
C LEU A 95 -2.79 4.20 2.73
N GLN A 96 -2.69 2.87 2.61
CA GLN A 96 -1.45 2.14 2.88
C GLN A 96 -0.30 2.54 1.95
N TYR A 97 -0.60 2.77 0.66
CA TYR A 97 0.37 3.26 -0.30
C TYR A 97 0.86 4.68 0.05
N SER A 98 -0.05 5.59 0.42
CA SER A 98 0.29 6.94 0.89
C SER A 98 1.14 6.90 2.15
N ALA A 99 0.74 6.12 3.16
CA ALA A 99 1.47 5.94 4.40
C ALA A 99 2.89 5.43 4.14
N THR A 100 3.04 4.38 3.31
CA THR A 100 4.35 3.83 2.96
C THR A 100 5.24 4.85 2.25
N THR A 101 4.65 5.66 1.36
CA THR A 101 5.39 6.73 0.69
C THR A 101 5.89 7.76 1.68
N CYS A 102 5.05 8.21 2.62
CA CYS A 102 5.42 9.15 3.66
C CYS A 102 6.51 8.58 4.59
N GLU A 103 6.40 7.32 4.98
CA GLU A 103 7.40 6.65 5.83
C GLU A 103 8.77 6.52 5.13
N ILE A 104 8.82 6.23 3.84
CA ILE A 104 10.08 6.20 3.09
C ILE A 104 10.68 7.60 2.98
N ILE A 105 9.86 8.64 2.77
CA ILE A 105 10.33 10.02 2.75
C ILE A 105 10.93 10.37 4.12
N THR A 106 10.27 10.00 5.22
CA THR A 106 10.79 10.16 6.57
C THR A 106 12.16 9.48 6.72
N LEU A 107 12.27 8.21 6.34
CA LEU A 107 13.52 7.46 6.40
C LEU A 107 14.65 8.14 5.61
N LEU A 108 14.36 8.54 4.36
CA LEU A 108 15.34 9.22 3.51
C LEU A 108 15.75 10.58 4.09
N THR A 109 14.79 11.36 4.62
CA THR A 109 15.08 12.65 5.25
C THR A 109 15.97 12.47 6.48
N VAL A 110 15.70 11.45 7.30
CA VAL A 110 16.53 11.15 8.46
C VAL A 110 17.94 10.75 8.04
N LEU A 111 18.08 9.83 7.11
CA LEU A 111 19.39 9.32 6.70
C LEU A 111 20.23 10.34 5.95
N LEU A 112 19.60 11.18 5.10
CA LEU A 112 20.32 12.10 4.21
C LEU A 112 20.47 13.51 4.77
N VAL A 113 19.59 13.92 5.69
CA VAL A 113 19.56 15.30 6.21
C VAL A 113 19.81 15.34 7.71
N ILE A 114 19.01 14.60 8.50
CA ILE A 114 19.04 14.75 9.95
C ILE A 114 20.25 14.06 10.57
N LEU A 115 20.56 12.84 10.16
CA LEU A 115 21.69 12.06 10.69
C LEU A 115 23.03 12.75 10.47
N PRO A 116 23.34 13.32 9.29
CA PRO A 116 24.57 14.08 9.09
C PRO A 116 24.70 15.35 9.96
N VAL A 117 23.56 15.95 10.36
CA VAL A 117 23.54 17.19 11.16
C VAL A 117 23.51 16.91 12.66
N ASN A 118 22.65 15.97 13.09
CA ASN A 118 22.38 15.70 14.51
C ASN A 118 23.12 14.46 15.05
N GLY A 119 23.87 13.76 14.19
CA GLY A 119 24.59 12.55 14.59
C GLY A 119 23.66 11.42 15.05
N ASP A 120 24.17 10.58 15.94
CA ASP A 120 23.49 9.36 16.39
C ASP A 120 22.15 9.62 17.14
N ASP A 121 21.94 10.81 17.68
CA ASP A 121 20.69 11.17 18.35
C ASP A 121 19.48 11.04 17.45
N ALA A 122 19.67 11.17 16.13
CA ALA A 122 18.61 11.00 15.14
C ALA A 122 18.09 9.56 15.05
N VAL A 123 18.87 8.58 15.49
CA VAL A 123 18.58 7.14 15.35
C VAL A 123 18.74 6.38 16.66
N THR A 124 18.70 7.05 17.81
CA THR A 124 18.75 6.42 19.13
C THR A 124 17.43 6.52 19.88
N GLY A 125 17.23 5.67 20.89
CA GLY A 125 16.02 5.68 21.71
C GLY A 125 14.74 5.51 20.90
N ILE A 126 13.74 6.36 21.13
CA ILE A 126 12.47 6.33 20.43
C ILE A 126 12.60 6.69 18.94
N ASN A 127 13.59 7.51 18.59
CA ASN A 127 13.85 7.90 17.22
C ASN A 127 14.25 6.72 16.35
N PHE A 128 14.98 5.74 16.89
CA PHE A 128 15.30 4.48 16.20
C PHE A 128 14.03 3.77 15.71
N TRP A 129 13.04 3.69 16.57
CA TRP A 129 11.77 3.01 16.23
C TRP A 129 10.96 3.77 15.20
N LEU A 130 10.91 5.11 15.32
CA LEU A 130 10.15 5.96 14.42
C LEU A 130 10.81 6.15 13.05
N HIS A 131 12.12 6.35 13.07
CA HIS A 131 12.84 6.75 11.87
C HIS A 131 13.34 5.56 11.04
N LEU A 132 13.50 4.39 11.66
CA LEU A 132 14.05 3.22 10.99
C LEU A 132 13.07 2.04 10.99
N ILE A 133 12.60 1.61 12.16
CA ILE A 133 11.81 0.38 12.27
C ILE A 133 10.42 0.56 11.67
N ASN A 134 9.71 1.64 11.99
CA ASN A 134 8.37 1.89 11.47
C ASN A 134 8.33 2.00 9.93
N PRO A 135 9.21 2.79 9.28
CA PRO A 135 9.32 2.81 7.82
C PRO A 135 9.59 1.43 7.21
N LEU A 136 10.54 0.67 7.77
CA LEU A 136 10.87 -0.67 7.26
C LEU A 136 9.68 -1.63 7.36
N LEU A 137 8.99 -1.64 8.49
CA LEU A 137 7.80 -2.48 8.67
C LEU A 137 6.68 -2.09 7.70
N THR A 138 6.46 -0.80 7.50
CA THR A 138 5.44 -0.30 6.57
C THR A 138 5.76 -0.70 5.13
N VAL A 139 7.03 -0.64 4.72
CA VAL A 139 7.50 -1.13 3.41
C VAL A 139 7.31 -2.65 3.27
N ILE A 140 7.65 -3.41 4.30
CA ILE A 140 7.45 -4.87 4.31
C ILE A 140 5.97 -5.18 4.18
N LEU A 141 5.13 -4.52 4.97
CA LEU A 141 3.69 -4.69 4.94
C LEU A 141 3.12 -4.39 3.54
N PHE A 142 3.42 -3.22 2.99
CA PHE A 142 3.02 -2.83 1.65
C PHE A 142 3.51 -3.80 0.57
N SER A 143 4.76 -4.24 0.66
CA SER A 143 5.36 -5.12 -0.32
C SER A 143 4.82 -6.55 -0.26
N CYS A 144 4.49 -7.07 0.93
CA CYS A 144 4.16 -8.47 1.11
C CYS A 144 2.66 -8.77 1.08
N VAL A 145 1.81 -7.79 1.40
CA VAL A 145 0.37 -8.01 1.61
C VAL A 145 -0.47 -7.70 0.37
N GLU A 146 -0.07 -6.75 -0.45
CA GLU A 146 -0.89 -6.23 -1.55
C GLU A 146 -0.48 -6.73 -2.93
N THR A 147 -0.24 -8.00 -3.10
CA THR A 147 0.24 -8.57 -4.37
C THR A 147 -0.79 -8.62 -5.50
N GLY A 148 -2.06 -8.29 -5.26
CA GLY A 148 -3.15 -8.39 -6.23
C GLY A 148 -3.65 -7.08 -6.82
N VAL A 149 -3.35 -5.93 -6.20
CA VAL A 149 -3.84 -4.61 -6.65
C VAL A 149 -2.82 -3.94 -7.57
N LEU A 150 -3.25 -3.41 -8.71
CA LEU A 150 -2.40 -2.62 -9.60
C LEU A 150 -2.68 -1.13 -9.41
N TYR A 151 -1.64 -0.36 -9.15
CA TYR A 151 -1.75 1.10 -8.99
C TYR A 151 -1.53 1.82 -10.32
N THR A 152 -2.37 2.82 -10.59
CA THR A 152 -2.32 3.67 -11.79
C THR A 152 -1.44 4.91 -11.57
N ARG A 153 -1.24 5.71 -12.63
CA ARG A 153 -0.56 7.01 -12.52
C ARG A 153 -1.39 8.02 -11.69
N ARG A 154 -2.73 7.94 -11.79
CA ARG A 154 -3.65 8.78 -10.99
C ARG A 154 -3.51 8.46 -9.50
N ASP A 155 -3.44 7.18 -9.15
CA ASP A 155 -3.21 6.78 -7.76
C ASP A 155 -1.91 7.36 -7.21
N THR A 156 -0.83 7.34 -8.02
CA THR A 156 0.46 7.92 -7.63
C THR A 156 0.37 9.42 -7.33
N ALA A 157 -0.42 10.18 -8.08
CA ALA A 157 -0.64 11.60 -7.81
C ALA A 157 -1.50 11.79 -6.55
N LEU A 158 -2.58 11.02 -6.41
CA LEU A 158 -3.52 11.14 -5.29
C LEU A 158 -2.85 10.87 -3.94
N ILE A 159 -2.00 9.86 -3.85
CA ILE A 159 -1.36 9.47 -2.58
C ILE A 159 -0.28 10.49 -2.11
N GLN A 160 0.12 11.43 -2.96
CA GLN A 160 1.04 12.50 -2.61
C GLN A 160 0.38 13.64 -1.82
N VAL A 161 -0.95 13.73 -1.86
CA VAL A 161 -1.68 14.85 -1.26
C VAL A 161 -1.31 15.10 0.21
N PRO A 162 -1.24 14.10 1.11
CA PRO A 162 -0.84 14.34 2.50
C PRO A 162 0.56 14.92 2.63
N TYR A 163 1.52 14.41 1.86
CA TYR A 163 2.88 14.93 1.86
C TYR A 163 2.96 16.36 1.32
N TRP A 164 2.32 16.65 0.20
CA TRP A 164 2.34 17.99 -0.39
C TRP A 164 1.65 19.01 0.51
N VAL A 165 0.52 18.66 1.11
CA VAL A 165 -0.17 19.52 2.08
C VAL A 165 0.75 19.82 3.25
N TYR A 166 1.39 18.80 3.82
CA TYR A 166 2.36 19.01 4.88
C TYR A 166 3.51 19.94 4.46
N MET A 167 4.13 19.70 3.31
CA MET A 167 5.24 20.51 2.83
C MET A 167 4.86 21.97 2.59
N ILE A 168 3.66 22.22 2.07
CA ILE A 168 3.14 23.58 1.88
C ILE A 168 2.91 24.25 3.25
N VAL A 169 2.26 23.56 4.18
CA VAL A 169 2.02 24.07 5.54
C VAL A 169 3.35 24.35 6.24
N TYR A 170 4.30 23.40 6.18
CA TYR A 170 5.63 23.57 6.75
C TYR A 170 6.34 24.78 6.16
N TRP A 171 6.34 24.93 4.85
CA TRP A 171 6.97 26.07 4.18
C TRP A 171 6.36 27.40 4.63
N VAL A 172 5.04 27.49 4.70
CA VAL A 172 4.34 28.70 5.18
C VAL A 172 4.70 28.98 6.64
N MET A 173 4.54 27.99 7.52
CA MET A 173 4.66 28.19 8.96
C MET A 173 6.12 28.34 9.43
N ALA A 174 7.04 27.54 8.90
CA ALA A 174 8.43 27.55 9.35
C ALA A 174 9.30 28.57 8.59
N ILE A 175 9.06 28.77 7.28
CA ILE A 175 9.94 29.56 6.43
C ILE A 175 9.41 30.99 6.22
N LEU A 176 8.10 31.14 5.90
CA LEU A 176 7.53 32.47 5.62
C LEU A 176 7.16 33.23 6.90
N ILE A 177 6.49 32.57 7.83
CA ILE A 177 6.09 33.19 9.10
C ILE A 177 7.26 33.13 10.09
N GLY A 178 7.79 31.92 10.33
CA GLY A 178 8.89 31.66 11.24
C GLY A 178 8.51 31.82 12.72
N GLU A 179 9.35 31.25 13.60
CA GLU A 179 9.11 31.19 15.06
C GLU A 179 8.90 32.56 15.69
N LYS A 180 9.68 33.59 15.28
CA LYS A 180 9.60 34.96 15.82
C LYS A 180 8.25 35.65 15.60
N LYS A 181 7.46 35.18 14.61
CA LYS A 181 6.13 35.73 14.28
C LYS A 181 4.99 34.76 14.64
N GLY A 182 5.25 33.78 15.52
CA GLY A 182 4.26 32.79 15.92
C GLY A 182 4.10 31.60 14.97
N GLY A 183 5.00 31.47 14.00
CA GLY A 183 5.10 30.27 13.14
C GLY A 183 5.89 29.14 13.81
N TRP A 184 6.27 28.15 13.02
CA TRP A 184 7.03 27.00 13.50
C TRP A 184 8.55 27.27 13.46
N ARG A 185 9.28 26.56 14.31
CA ARG A 185 10.72 26.44 14.18
C ARG A 185 11.06 25.66 12.92
N ASP A 186 12.13 26.04 12.23
CA ASP A 186 12.63 25.27 11.07
C ASP A 186 13.41 24.03 11.54
N PHE A 187 12.66 22.95 11.85
CA PHE A 187 13.23 21.71 12.38
C PHE A 187 14.12 20.97 11.39
N TYR A 188 13.85 21.12 10.10
CA TYR A 188 14.59 20.41 9.03
C TYR A 188 15.67 21.28 8.39
N HIS A 189 15.89 22.47 8.95
CA HIS A 189 16.88 23.43 8.45
C HIS A 189 16.72 23.75 6.96
N VAL A 190 15.49 23.67 6.44
CA VAL A 190 15.18 23.96 5.02
C VAL A 190 15.53 25.40 4.65
N GLY A 191 15.39 26.34 5.60
CA GLY A 191 15.77 27.73 5.43
C GLY A 191 17.27 27.97 5.22
N LEU A 192 18.12 27.00 5.61
CA LEU A 192 19.56 27.04 5.37
C LEU A 192 19.93 26.53 3.97
N LEU A 193 19.06 25.70 3.37
CA LEU A 193 19.25 25.17 2.02
C LEU A 193 18.83 26.23 0.99
N ARG A 194 19.78 26.95 0.45
CA ARG A 194 19.50 27.99 -0.54
C ARG A 194 20.02 27.60 -1.92
N PRO A 195 19.36 28.00 -3.00
CA PRO A 195 18.14 28.82 -3.06
C PRO A 195 16.83 28.02 -2.86
N LEU A 196 15.91 28.55 -2.05
CA LEU A 196 14.64 27.89 -1.67
C LEU A 196 13.73 27.55 -2.87
N TRP A 197 13.79 28.36 -3.94
CA TRP A 197 13.01 28.12 -5.16
C TRP A 197 13.43 26.85 -5.92
N ILE A 198 14.62 26.31 -5.63
CA ILE A 198 15.07 24.99 -6.12
C ILE A 198 14.74 23.90 -5.10
N VAL A 199 15.00 24.18 -3.81
CA VAL A 199 14.87 23.16 -2.75
C VAL A 199 13.43 22.68 -2.59
N VAL A 200 12.46 23.60 -2.56
CA VAL A 200 11.04 23.23 -2.39
C VAL A 200 10.53 22.33 -3.53
N PRO A 201 10.73 22.67 -4.82
CA PRO A 201 10.39 21.72 -5.90
C PRO A 201 11.10 20.39 -5.83
N VAL A 202 12.39 20.36 -5.44
CA VAL A 202 13.15 19.11 -5.30
C VAL A 202 12.55 18.23 -4.22
N LEU A 203 12.18 18.79 -3.06
CA LEU A 203 11.51 18.03 -1.99
C LEU A 203 10.15 17.52 -2.43
N LEU A 204 9.35 18.33 -3.12
CA LEU A 204 8.05 17.87 -3.66
C LEU A 204 8.23 16.76 -4.69
N LEU A 205 9.23 16.85 -5.57
CA LEU A 205 9.56 15.84 -6.55
C LEU A 205 10.09 14.56 -5.90
N GLN A 206 10.84 14.65 -4.81
CA GLN A 206 11.32 13.49 -4.06
C GLN A 206 10.16 12.56 -3.68
N GLY A 207 9.08 13.10 -3.13
CA GLY A 207 7.88 12.33 -2.80
C GLY A 207 7.30 11.62 -4.03
N TYR A 208 7.18 12.32 -5.15
CA TYR A 208 6.68 11.73 -6.39
C TYR A 208 7.57 10.60 -6.91
N PHE A 209 8.90 10.77 -6.87
CA PHE A 209 9.84 9.72 -7.26
C PHE A 209 9.71 8.47 -6.39
N VAL A 210 9.65 8.63 -5.07
CA VAL A 210 9.44 7.52 -4.14
C VAL A 210 8.15 6.78 -4.48
N ALA A 211 7.05 7.50 -4.69
CA ALA A 211 5.79 6.89 -5.06
C ALA A 211 5.87 6.15 -6.41
N VAL A 212 6.50 6.72 -7.43
CA VAL A 212 6.67 6.03 -8.73
C VAL A 212 7.48 4.74 -8.57
N ILE A 213 8.55 4.76 -7.76
CA ILE A 213 9.36 3.56 -7.51
C ILE A 213 8.52 2.51 -6.79
N LEU A 214 7.80 2.87 -5.75
CA LEU A 214 6.92 1.95 -5.02
C LEU A 214 5.84 1.36 -5.92
N ARG A 215 5.18 2.18 -6.76
CA ARG A 215 4.22 1.69 -7.74
C ARG A 215 4.83 0.66 -8.68
N ARG A 216 6.00 0.98 -9.26
CA ARG A 216 6.69 0.07 -10.20
C ARG A 216 7.05 -1.23 -9.51
N LEU A 217 7.62 -1.16 -8.30
CA LEU A 217 8.00 -2.34 -7.53
C LEU A 217 6.77 -3.20 -7.18
N HIS A 218 5.71 -2.57 -6.68
CA HIS A 218 4.47 -3.25 -6.33
C HIS A 218 3.81 -3.91 -7.55
N ASN A 219 3.61 -3.15 -8.64
CA ASN A 219 3.01 -3.66 -9.86
C ASN A 219 3.86 -4.77 -10.51
N TYR A 220 5.19 -4.66 -10.45
CA TYR A 220 6.09 -5.71 -10.90
C TYR A 220 5.89 -7.01 -10.10
N ARG A 221 5.82 -6.90 -8.77
CA ARG A 221 5.59 -8.06 -7.88
C ARG A 221 4.22 -8.68 -8.09
N ALA A 222 3.18 -7.84 -8.19
CA ALA A 222 1.82 -8.28 -8.48
C ALA A 222 1.75 -9.05 -9.81
N ARG A 223 2.35 -8.51 -10.87
CA ARG A 223 2.45 -9.18 -12.18
C ARG A 223 3.25 -10.48 -12.11
N ARG A 224 4.35 -10.49 -11.36
CA ARG A 224 5.17 -11.70 -11.17
C ARG A 224 4.40 -12.76 -10.38
N GLY A 225 3.62 -12.38 -9.39
CA GLY A 225 2.71 -13.26 -8.65
C GLY A 225 1.67 -13.88 -9.59
N MET A 226 1.02 -13.08 -10.43
CA MET A 226 0.08 -13.55 -11.45
C MET A 226 0.73 -14.52 -12.44
N LYS A 227 1.93 -14.20 -12.97
CA LYS A 227 2.69 -15.10 -13.85
C LYS A 227 3.05 -16.42 -13.18
N ARG A 228 3.35 -16.41 -11.89
CA ARG A 228 3.66 -17.62 -11.11
C ARG A 228 2.42 -18.50 -10.95
N ILE A 229 1.29 -17.89 -10.63
CA ILE A 229 0.01 -18.58 -10.56
C ILE A 229 -0.36 -19.17 -11.92
N SER A 230 -0.28 -18.38 -13.00
CA SER A 230 -0.56 -18.86 -14.36
C SER A 230 0.42 -19.96 -14.80
N GLY A 231 1.70 -19.86 -14.43
CA GLY A 231 2.70 -20.90 -14.72
C GLY A 231 2.48 -22.23 -13.99
N MET A 232 1.86 -22.21 -12.82
CA MET A 232 1.44 -23.43 -12.12
C MET A 232 0.23 -24.10 -12.80
N TRP A 233 -0.63 -23.30 -13.45
CA TRP A 233 -1.77 -23.84 -14.22
C TRP A 233 -1.34 -24.46 -15.54
N SER A 234 -0.19 -24.07 -16.07
CA SER A 234 0.17 -24.26 -17.47
C SER A 234 0.76 -25.62 -17.84
N LYS A 235 0.88 -26.57 -16.93
CA LYS A 235 1.66 -27.76 -17.29
C LYS A 235 0.92 -28.85 -18.05
N ASN A 236 -0.43 -28.89 -18.07
CA ASN A 236 -1.22 -29.89 -18.82
C ASN A 236 -2.73 -29.56 -18.82
N LEU A 237 -3.12 -28.33 -19.17
CA LEU A 237 -4.56 -27.97 -19.24
C LEU A 237 -5.06 -28.12 -20.69
N GLU A 238 -6.26 -28.67 -20.83
CA GLU A 238 -7.01 -28.58 -22.10
C GLU A 238 -7.54 -27.13 -22.30
N PRO A 239 -7.83 -26.69 -23.54
CA PRO A 239 -8.31 -25.33 -23.83
C PRO A 239 -9.54 -24.91 -23.01
N ILE A 240 -10.43 -25.84 -22.70
CA ILE A 240 -11.63 -25.60 -21.89
C ILE A 240 -11.28 -25.37 -20.41
N GLU A 241 -10.34 -26.14 -19.89
CA GLU A 241 -9.84 -25.97 -18.51
C GLU A 241 -9.11 -24.65 -18.34
N LEU A 242 -8.33 -24.24 -19.36
CA LEU A 242 -7.67 -22.96 -19.38
C LEU A 242 -8.66 -21.79 -19.32
N LYS A 243 -9.78 -21.86 -20.04
CA LYS A 243 -10.85 -20.84 -19.99
C LYS A 243 -11.51 -20.77 -18.62
N ILE A 244 -11.73 -21.90 -17.95
CA ILE A 244 -12.27 -21.97 -16.59
C ILE A 244 -11.29 -21.34 -15.60
N GLU A 245 -10.00 -21.59 -15.75
CA GLU A 245 -8.96 -21.01 -14.88
C GLU A 245 -8.82 -19.50 -15.12
N VAL A 246 -8.87 -19.03 -16.36
CA VAL A 246 -8.84 -17.60 -16.69
C VAL A 246 -10.10 -16.89 -16.19
N PHE A 247 -11.26 -17.52 -16.24
CA PHE A 247 -12.49 -17.04 -15.60
C PHE A 247 -12.30 -16.91 -14.08
N GLY A 248 -11.71 -17.93 -13.44
CA GLY A 248 -11.39 -17.92 -12.01
C GLY A 248 -10.40 -16.79 -11.65
N LEU A 249 -9.42 -16.52 -12.51
CA LEU A 249 -8.52 -15.38 -12.37
C LEU A 249 -9.27 -14.05 -12.48
N GLY A 250 -10.21 -13.93 -13.42
CA GLY A 250 -11.09 -12.76 -13.57
C GLY A 250 -11.93 -12.52 -12.32
N ARG A 251 -12.55 -13.57 -11.76
CA ARG A 251 -13.30 -13.48 -10.49
C ARG A 251 -12.42 -13.03 -9.33
N TYR A 252 -11.21 -13.55 -9.26
CA TYR A 252 -10.24 -13.13 -8.23
C TYR A 252 -9.87 -11.66 -8.37
N MET A 253 -9.51 -11.22 -9.56
CA MET A 253 -9.15 -9.84 -9.84
C MET A 253 -10.33 -8.89 -9.65
N GLY A 254 -11.53 -9.25 -10.08
CA GLY A 254 -12.75 -8.48 -9.88
C GLY A 254 -13.15 -8.35 -8.40
N ALA A 255 -12.87 -9.38 -7.58
CA ALA A 255 -13.06 -9.28 -6.13
C ALA A 255 -12.11 -8.28 -5.47
N GLN A 256 -10.92 -8.10 -6.00
CA GLN A 256 -9.92 -7.16 -5.49
C GLN A 256 -10.01 -5.76 -6.12
N TYR A 257 -10.54 -5.68 -7.35
CA TYR A 257 -10.56 -4.44 -8.12
C TYR A 257 -11.86 -3.67 -7.88
N GLN A 258 -11.74 -2.41 -7.46
CA GLN A 258 -12.85 -1.47 -7.28
C GLN A 258 -12.63 -0.22 -8.16
N GLY A 259 -12.18 -0.37 -9.40
CA GLY A 259 -11.92 0.73 -10.30
C GLY A 259 -12.72 0.60 -11.60
N ASP A 260 -12.92 1.72 -12.28
CA ASP A 260 -13.66 1.79 -13.56
C ASP A 260 -12.90 1.18 -14.75
N GLU A 261 -11.59 0.89 -14.58
CA GLU A 261 -10.76 0.29 -15.62
C GLU A 261 -10.36 -1.15 -15.26
N ILE A 262 -10.85 -2.09 -16.04
CA ILE A 262 -10.42 -3.51 -15.95
C ILE A 262 -9.03 -3.62 -16.56
N SER A 263 -8.00 -3.83 -15.73
CA SER A 263 -6.66 -4.10 -16.21
C SER A 263 -6.56 -5.52 -16.77
N LEU A 264 -6.45 -5.64 -18.07
CA LEU A 264 -6.26 -6.93 -18.74
C LEU A 264 -4.79 -7.37 -18.64
N PRO A 265 -4.50 -8.61 -18.20
CA PRO A 265 -3.16 -9.14 -18.13
C PRO A 265 -2.69 -9.64 -19.52
N PHE A 266 -2.55 -8.72 -20.48
CA PHE A 266 -2.22 -9.03 -21.87
C PHE A 266 -0.94 -9.87 -22.01
N ASP A 267 0.10 -9.58 -21.22
CA ASP A 267 1.37 -10.35 -21.25
C ASP A 267 1.16 -11.83 -20.92
N ILE A 268 0.18 -12.12 -20.05
CA ILE A 268 -0.16 -13.49 -19.64
C ILE A 268 -0.96 -14.16 -20.75
N PHE A 269 -1.93 -13.44 -21.30
CA PHE A 269 -2.77 -13.97 -22.37
C PHE A 269 -1.96 -14.23 -23.65
N GLU A 270 -1.03 -13.33 -24.01
CA GLU A 270 -0.13 -13.54 -25.15
C GLU A 270 0.75 -14.79 -24.96
N MET A 271 1.25 -15.02 -23.74
CA MET A 271 2.00 -16.24 -23.46
C MET A 271 1.13 -17.50 -23.55
N MET A 272 -0.14 -17.41 -23.11
CA MET A 272 -1.08 -18.52 -23.17
C MET A 272 -1.49 -18.84 -24.62
N THR A 273 -1.77 -17.84 -25.45
CA THR A 273 -2.13 -18.05 -26.87
C THR A 273 -1.02 -18.70 -27.68
N LYS A 274 0.24 -18.40 -27.34
CA LYS A 274 1.42 -19.05 -28.00
C LYS A 274 1.59 -20.52 -27.60
N ARG A 275 1.01 -20.95 -26.49
CA ARG A 275 1.22 -22.30 -25.95
C ARG A 275 0.01 -23.21 -26.09
N TYR A 276 -1.17 -22.64 -26.17
CA TYR A 276 -2.44 -23.34 -26.24
C TYR A 276 -3.19 -22.88 -27.50
N ASP A 277 -3.98 -23.75 -28.02
CA ASP A 277 -4.86 -23.43 -29.17
C ASP A 277 -6.10 -22.66 -28.65
N VAL A 278 -5.85 -21.43 -28.16
CA VAL A 278 -6.87 -20.53 -27.62
C VAL A 278 -6.56 -19.11 -28.07
N THR A 279 -7.56 -18.39 -28.53
CA THR A 279 -7.39 -17.02 -29.00
C THR A 279 -7.34 -16.01 -27.85
N MET A 280 -6.69 -14.87 -28.08
CA MET A 280 -6.65 -13.73 -27.14
C MET A 280 -8.07 -13.29 -26.74
N GLU A 281 -8.98 -13.29 -27.71
CA GLU A 281 -10.37 -12.90 -27.52
C GLU A 281 -11.12 -13.84 -26.56
N GLU A 282 -10.93 -15.14 -26.68
CA GLU A 282 -11.55 -16.14 -25.80
C GLU A 282 -11.07 -16.00 -24.35
N LEU A 283 -9.76 -15.78 -24.16
CA LEU A 283 -9.19 -15.55 -22.83
C LEU A 283 -9.69 -14.23 -22.23
N THR A 284 -9.74 -13.18 -23.04
CA THR A 284 -10.28 -11.87 -22.62
C THR A 284 -11.75 -11.98 -22.23
N ARG A 285 -12.58 -12.66 -23.03
CA ARG A 285 -14.01 -12.88 -22.70
C ARG A 285 -14.17 -13.66 -21.41
N ALA A 286 -13.40 -14.73 -21.22
CA ALA A 286 -13.46 -15.55 -20.00
C ALA A 286 -13.07 -14.71 -18.76
N TYR A 287 -12.02 -13.91 -18.87
CA TYR A 287 -11.55 -13.05 -17.81
C TYR A 287 -12.57 -11.96 -17.44
N ILE A 288 -13.07 -11.22 -18.44
CA ILE A 288 -14.08 -10.16 -18.21
C ILE A 288 -15.35 -10.75 -17.59
N ARG A 289 -15.80 -11.93 -18.07
CA ARG A 289 -16.96 -12.60 -17.49
C ARG A 289 -16.75 -12.93 -16.01
N GLY A 290 -15.54 -13.37 -15.64
CA GLY A 290 -15.17 -13.60 -14.24
C GLY A 290 -15.18 -12.33 -13.39
N VAL A 291 -14.68 -11.21 -13.92
CA VAL A 291 -14.72 -9.91 -13.25
C VAL A 291 -16.15 -9.44 -13.01
N LEU A 292 -17.01 -9.52 -14.03
CA LEU A 292 -18.43 -9.13 -13.94
C LEU A 292 -19.22 -9.99 -12.95
N ASP A 293 -19.01 -11.31 -12.97
CA ASP A 293 -19.65 -12.25 -12.04
C ASP A 293 -19.31 -11.91 -10.57
N SER A 294 -18.05 -11.57 -10.32
CA SER A 294 -17.62 -11.10 -8.99
C SER A 294 -18.26 -9.77 -8.57
N SER A 295 -18.44 -8.86 -9.52
CA SER A 295 -19.07 -7.55 -9.27
C SER A 295 -20.57 -7.68 -8.97
N GLU A 296 -21.28 -8.56 -9.69
CA GLU A 296 -22.68 -8.86 -9.41
C GLU A 296 -22.89 -9.54 -8.04
N GLU A 297 -22.02 -10.48 -7.67
CA GLU A 297 -22.05 -11.08 -6.33
C GLU A 297 -21.88 -10.03 -5.23
N LYS A 298 -21.01 -9.04 -5.44
CA LYS A 298 -20.84 -7.93 -4.49
C LYS A 298 -22.09 -7.08 -4.38
N ARG A 299 -22.68 -6.70 -5.53
CA ARG A 299 -23.92 -5.90 -5.53
C ARG A 299 -25.05 -6.59 -4.78
N LYS A 300 -25.29 -7.88 -5.06
CA LYS A 300 -26.31 -8.68 -4.39
C LYS A 300 -26.09 -8.83 -2.87
N ARG A 301 -24.84 -8.79 -2.41
CA ARG A 301 -24.54 -8.80 -0.96
C ARG A 301 -24.84 -7.46 -0.32
N ASN A 302 -24.42 -6.37 -0.93
CA ASN A 302 -24.70 -5.02 -0.41
C ASN A 302 -26.21 -4.77 -0.33
N GLU A 303 -26.97 -5.14 -1.39
CA GLU A 303 -28.44 -5.03 -1.40
C GLU A 303 -29.12 -5.88 -0.29
N LYS A 304 -28.49 -6.97 0.14
CA LYS A 304 -28.98 -7.81 1.22
C LYS A 304 -28.66 -7.27 2.61
N ASP A 305 -27.50 -6.63 2.74
CA ASP A 305 -27.03 -6.01 3.99
C ASP A 305 -27.78 -4.69 4.25
N ASP A 306 -28.12 -3.93 3.19
CA ASP A 306 -28.91 -2.71 3.27
C ASP A 306 -30.43 -2.94 3.45
N GLY A 307 -30.92 -4.16 3.17
CA GLY A 307 -32.34 -4.55 3.32
C GLY A 307 -32.73 -5.10 4.70
N VAL A 308 -31.82 -5.15 5.65
CA VAL A 308 -32.01 -5.63 7.04
C VAL A 308 -31.94 -4.46 8.03
N GLY A 309 -32.40 -3.26 7.64
CA GLY A 309 -32.55 -2.08 8.48
C GLY A 309 -34.00 -1.84 8.87
#